data_252dfe34d0c0827ef40040d38d3ebaad
#
_entry.id   252dfe34d0c0827ef40040d38d3ebaad
#
_cell.length_a   1.000
_cell.length_b   1.000
_cell.length_c   1.000
_cell.angle_alpha   90.00
_cell.angle_beta   90.00
_cell.angle_gamma   90.00
#
_symmetry.space_group_name_H-M   'P 1'
#
loop_
_entity.id
_entity.type
_entity.pdbx_description
1 polymer ?
#
loop_
_entity_poly.entity_id
_entity_poly.type
_entity_poly.pdbx_seq_one_letter_code
_entity_poly.pdbx_strand_id
1 'polypeptide(L)'
;HCYMLESAEDNKQWGRYTFLGYDPALEITCHDGRVKIKNTLHTQEHEGNPREYIRRILEENKSPVLEGLPPFTGGLVGYFSYDYMKYSEPSLKLDAEDTEGFQDVDLMLFDKVIAFDNYRQKIILVVNAKTDALECSYNKAMEELKYMADLIRNGRKADIPVSYTHL
;
A
#
# COMPACT_ATOMS: atom_id res chain seq x y z
N HIS A 1 -5.28 -9.18 -1.67
CA HIS A 1 -5.29 -7.72 -1.77
C HIS A 1 -4.09 -7.25 -2.59
N CYS A 2 -4.30 -6.30 -3.49
CA CYS A 2 -3.27 -5.69 -4.33
C CYS A 2 -3.70 -4.26 -4.67
N TYR A 3 -2.72 -3.46 -5.10
CA TYR A 3 -2.98 -2.13 -5.65
C TYR A 3 -2.20 -1.92 -6.95
N MET A 4 -2.68 -0.99 -7.75
CA MET A 4 -1.95 -0.40 -8.86
C MET A 4 -2.16 1.12 -8.83
N LEU A 5 -1.06 1.85 -8.82
CA LEU A 5 -1.05 3.31 -8.92
C LEU A 5 -0.39 3.68 -10.23
N GLU A 6 -1.16 4.20 -11.14
CA GLU A 6 -0.71 4.62 -12.46
C GLU A 6 -1.08 6.08 -12.69
N SER A 7 -0.16 6.84 -13.27
CA SER A 7 -0.46 8.20 -13.70
C SER A 7 -1.02 8.18 -15.11
N ALA A 8 -2.14 8.85 -15.30
CA ALA A 8 -2.79 9.00 -16.60
C ALA A 8 -2.20 10.14 -17.46
N GLU A 9 -1.20 10.87 -16.95
CA GLU A 9 -0.59 11.98 -17.69
C GLU A 9 0.49 11.49 -18.66
N ASP A 10 0.40 11.93 -19.92
CA ASP A 10 1.40 11.68 -20.97
C ASP A 10 2.74 12.43 -20.75
N ASN A 11 2.83 13.21 -19.69
CA ASN A 11 4.04 13.98 -19.40
C ASN A 11 5.10 13.09 -18.74
N LYS A 12 6.19 12.83 -19.46
CA LYS A 12 7.32 11.98 -19.04
C LYS A 12 7.95 12.35 -17.69
N GLN A 13 7.70 13.53 -17.16
CA GLN A 13 8.21 13.94 -15.84
C GLN A 13 7.25 13.59 -14.70
N TRP A 14 5.93 13.68 -14.90
CA TRP A 14 4.92 13.46 -13.88
C TRP A 14 4.36 12.03 -13.88
N GLY A 15 4.22 11.41 -15.05
CA GLY A 15 3.73 10.03 -15.25
C GLY A 15 4.80 8.96 -15.31
N ARG A 16 5.98 9.19 -14.69
CA ARG A 16 7.15 8.33 -14.89
C ARG A 16 6.98 6.92 -14.34
N TYR A 17 6.32 6.77 -13.21
CA TYR A 17 6.25 5.49 -12.51
C TYR A 17 4.83 4.94 -12.45
N THR A 18 4.72 3.62 -12.62
CA THR A 18 3.56 2.82 -12.25
C THR A 18 3.98 1.91 -11.11
N PHE A 19 3.21 1.89 -10.02
CA PHE A 19 3.50 1.09 -8.85
C PHE A 19 2.46 0.00 -8.68
N LEU A 20 2.92 -1.22 -8.40
CA LEU A 20 2.09 -2.35 -7.98
C LEU A 20 2.58 -2.90 -6.64
N GLY A 21 1.62 -3.30 -5.81
CA GLY A 21 1.88 -4.09 -4.62
C GLY A 21 0.81 -5.17 -4.45
N TYR A 22 1.19 -6.24 -3.83
CA TYR A 22 0.33 -7.37 -3.52
C TYR A 22 0.71 -7.96 -2.16
N ASP A 23 -0.21 -8.68 -1.55
CA ASP A 23 -0.02 -9.40 -0.31
C ASP A 23 0.52 -8.48 0.81
N PRO A 24 -0.32 -7.58 1.34
CA PRO A 24 0.08 -6.59 2.34
C PRO A 24 0.55 -7.26 3.64
N ALA A 25 1.56 -6.68 4.29
CA ALA A 25 2.09 -7.14 5.56
C ALA A 25 1.08 -6.96 6.73
N LEU A 26 0.25 -5.92 6.65
CA LEU A 26 -0.87 -5.68 7.55
C LEU A 26 -1.94 -4.81 6.90
N GLU A 27 -3.14 -4.86 7.48
CA GLU A 27 -4.29 -4.02 7.15
C GLU A 27 -4.68 -3.23 8.40
N ILE A 28 -4.99 -1.95 8.26
CA ILE A 28 -5.58 -1.11 9.31
C ILE A 28 -6.86 -0.50 8.80
N THR A 29 -7.97 -0.80 9.47
CA THR A 29 -9.27 -0.22 9.21
C THR A 29 -9.78 0.52 10.44
N CYS A 30 -10.59 1.54 10.23
CA CYS A 30 -11.26 2.24 11.32
C CYS A 30 -12.69 2.59 10.90
N HIS A 31 -13.63 2.34 11.80
CA HIS A 31 -15.01 2.77 11.68
C HIS A 31 -15.49 3.28 13.04
N ASP A 32 -15.91 4.53 13.11
CA ASP A 32 -16.38 5.20 14.34
C ASP A 32 -15.48 4.99 15.56
N GLY A 33 -14.17 5.21 15.37
CA GLY A 33 -13.17 5.10 16.44
C GLY A 33 -12.80 3.68 16.84
N ARG A 34 -13.37 2.66 16.19
CA ARG A 34 -12.95 1.27 16.35
C ARG A 34 -11.87 0.98 15.32
N VAL A 35 -10.64 0.88 15.79
CA VAL A 35 -9.46 0.60 14.95
C VAL A 35 -9.18 -0.89 14.98
N LYS A 36 -9.11 -1.50 13.81
CA LYS A 36 -8.76 -2.90 13.64
C LYS A 36 -7.47 -3.01 12.86
N ILE A 37 -6.49 -3.68 13.45
CA ILE A 37 -5.18 -3.95 12.82
C ILE A 37 -5.07 -5.46 12.65
N LYS A 38 -4.94 -5.89 11.41
CA LYS A 38 -4.87 -7.30 11.02
C LYS A 38 -3.56 -7.55 10.28
N ASN A 39 -2.81 -8.54 10.73
CA ASN A 39 -1.69 -9.13 10.01
C ASN A 39 -1.94 -10.62 9.79
N THR A 40 -0.98 -11.33 9.21
CA THR A 40 -1.10 -12.76 8.88
C THR A 40 -1.38 -13.64 10.12
N LEU A 41 -0.95 -13.22 11.31
CA LEU A 41 -0.98 -14.04 12.53
C LEU A 41 -2.07 -13.59 13.51
N HIS A 42 -2.36 -12.30 13.58
CA HIS A 42 -3.18 -11.71 14.63
C HIS A 42 -4.11 -10.63 14.08
N THR A 43 -5.24 -10.50 14.74
CA THR A 43 -6.13 -9.34 14.61
C THR A 43 -6.21 -8.67 15.97
N GLN A 44 -5.97 -7.37 16.03
CA GLN A 44 -6.08 -6.55 17.22
C GLN A 44 -7.16 -5.50 16.99
N GLU A 45 -7.99 -5.27 17.99
CA GLU A 45 -9.02 -4.25 17.99
C GLU A 45 -8.74 -3.25 19.11
N HIS A 46 -8.85 -1.97 18.78
CA HIS A 46 -8.60 -0.86 19.69
C HIS A 46 -9.69 0.18 19.53
N GLU A 47 -9.88 1.00 20.54
CA GLU A 47 -10.72 2.19 20.48
C GLU A 47 -9.86 3.44 20.54
N GLY A 48 -10.22 4.47 19.78
CA GLY A 48 -9.55 5.75 19.81
C GLY A 48 -9.29 6.36 18.43
N ASN A 49 -8.37 7.32 18.41
CA ASN A 49 -8.03 8.03 17.19
C ASN A 49 -7.11 7.18 16.30
N PRO A 50 -7.51 6.84 15.07
CA PRO A 50 -6.72 6.02 14.16
C PRO A 50 -5.35 6.62 13.81
N ARG A 51 -5.20 7.94 13.91
CA ARG A 51 -3.94 8.65 13.63
C ARG A 51 -2.77 8.14 14.45
N GLU A 52 -2.99 7.80 15.72
CA GLU A 52 -1.93 7.34 16.63
C GLU A 52 -1.39 5.98 16.16
N TYR A 53 -2.27 5.08 15.78
CA TYR A 53 -1.91 3.76 15.26
C TYR A 53 -1.21 3.83 13.91
N ILE A 54 -1.72 4.66 13.00
CA ILE A 54 -1.10 4.89 11.69
C ILE A 54 0.32 5.43 11.86
N ARG A 55 0.51 6.44 12.74
CA ARG A 55 1.83 7.01 13.01
C ARG A 55 2.80 5.96 13.53
N ARG A 56 2.37 5.15 14.50
CA ARG A 56 3.19 4.07 15.06
C ARG A 56 3.60 3.06 13.99
N ILE A 57 2.66 2.63 13.13
CA ILE A 57 2.94 1.71 12.03
C ILE A 57 3.99 2.32 11.07
N LEU A 58 3.87 3.61 10.74
CA LEU A 58 4.83 4.29 9.88
C LEU A 58 6.22 4.41 10.53
N GLU A 59 6.29 4.72 11.82
CA GLU A 59 7.55 4.81 12.57
C GLU A 59 8.27 3.44 12.65
N GLU A 60 7.52 2.38 12.93
CA GLU A 60 8.04 1.00 13.00
C GLU A 60 8.49 0.44 11.64
N ASN A 61 8.01 1.02 10.54
CA ASN A 61 8.30 0.57 9.17
C ASN A 61 9.03 1.62 8.33
N LYS A 62 9.70 2.56 9.00
CA LYS A 62 10.47 3.60 8.32
C LYS A 62 11.68 2.99 7.62
N SER A 63 11.82 3.25 6.32
CA SER A 63 12.96 2.86 5.50
C SER A 63 13.80 4.08 5.07
N PRO A 64 15.10 3.91 4.79
CA PRO A 64 15.93 5.01 4.30
C PRO A 64 15.52 5.41 2.88
N VAL A 65 15.65 6.70 2.59
CA VAL A 65 15.53 7.21 1.21
C VAL A 65 16.89 7.05 0.55
N LEU A 66 16.95 6.23 -0.51
CA LEU A 66 18.17 5.95 -1.25
C LEU A 66 18.11 6.62 -2.63
N GLU A 67 19.22 7.24 -3.01
CA GLU A 67 19.35 7.84 -4.33
C GLU A 67 19.21 6.78 -5.45
N GLY A 68 18.50 7.12 -6.50
CA GLY A 68 18.28 6.23 -7.64
C GLY A 68 17.13 5.25 -7.52
N LEU A 69 16.51 5.13 -6.35
CA LEU A 69 15.26 4.38 -6.19
C LEU A 69 14.03 5.22 -6.60
N PRO A 70 12.90 4.56 -6.91
CA PRO A 70 11.63 5.23 -7.10
C PRO A 70 11.20 6.01 -5.85
N PRO A 71 10.36 7.05 -5.99
CA PRO A 71 9.90 7.86 -4.86
C PRO A 71 9.03 7.09 -3.87
N PHE A 72 8.42 5.98 -4.29
CA PHE A 72 7.67 5.08 -3.44
C PHE A 72 8.32 3.70 -3.44
N THR A 73 8.79 3.27 -2.28
CA THR A 73 9.50 1.99 -2.08
C THR A 73 8.77 1.06 -1.12
N GLY A 74 7.60 1.45 -0.64
CA GLY A 74 6.75 0.74 0.32
C GLY A 74 6.07 1.72 1.26
N GLY A 75 5.06 1.25 1.98
CA GLY A 75 4.30 2.06 2.91
C GLY A 75 2.81 1.74 2.90
N LEU A 76 2.02 2.62 3.47
CA LEU A 76 0.57 2.48 3.55
C LEU A 76 -0.10 2.96 2.26
N VAL A 77 -0.96 2.13 1.70
CA VAL A 77 -1.78 2.42 0.53
C VAL A 77 -3.24 2.12 0.86
N GLY A 78 -4.14 3.00 0.47
CA GLY A 78 -5.57 2.87 0.69
C GLY A 78 -6.25 4.23 0.69
N TYR A 79 -7.29 4.41 1.52
CA TYR A 79 -8.03 5.65 1.55
C TYR A 79 -8.35 6.12 2.97
N PHE A 80 -8.60 7.42 3.06
CA PHE A 80 -9.29 8.08 4.16
C PHE A 80 -10.64 8.56 3.63
N SER A 81 -11.73 8.24 4.33
CA SER A 81 -13.04 8.78 3.98
C SER A 81 -13.10 10.28 4.25
N TYR A 82 -14.11 10.93 3.70
CA TYR A 82 -14.38 12.33 4.04
C TYR A 82 -14.61 12.51 5.55
N ASP A 83 -15.29 11.57 6.18
CA ASP A 83 -15.64 11.59 7.59
C ASP A 83 -14.46 11.38 8.54
N TYR A 84 -13.29 11.00 8.02
CA TYR A 84 -12.04 10.99 8.80
C TYR A 84 -11.74 12.35 9.46
N MET A 85 -12.27 13.43 8.90
CA MET A 85 -12.12 14.78 9.42
C MET A 85 -12.59 14.92 10.88
N LYS A 86 -13.56 14.09 11.33
CA LYS A 86 -14.05 14.05 12.73
C LYS A 86 -12.94 13.77 13.76
N TYR A 87 -11.88 13.05 13.36
CA TYR A 87 -10.73 12.77 14.23
C TYR A 87 -9.74 13.92 14.37
N SER A 88 -9.76 14.85 13.43
CA SER A 88 -8.91 16.04 13.43
C SER A 88 -9.61 17.28 13.97
N GLU A 89 -10.93 17.35 13.77
CA GLU A 89 -11.77 18.48 14.16
C GLU A 89 -13.02 17.98 14.89
N PRO A 90 -12.93 17.76 16.21
CA PRO A 90 -14.03 17.22 17.02
C PRO A 90 -15.27 18.13 17.11
N SER A 91 -15.17 19.39 16.71
CA SER A 91 -16.30 20.32 16.66
C SER A 91 -17.25 20.04 15.50
N LEU A 92 -16.79 19.31 14.48
CA LEU A 92 -17.61 18.93 13.32
C LEU A 92 -18.64 17.87 13.72
N LYS A 93 -19.89 18.21 13.53
CA LYS A 93 -21.00 17.23 13.61
C LYS A 93 -21.28 16.74 12.20
N LEU A 94 -20.84 15.50 11.96
CA LEU A 94 -21.17 14.81 10.73
C LEU A 94 -22.45 14.03 10.99
N ASP A 95 -23.56 14.51 10.41
CA ASP A 95 -24.91 13.99 10.61
C ASP A 95 -25.49 13.34 9.33
N ALA A 96 -24.66 13.19 8.31
CA ALA A 96 -25.04 12.47 7.11
C ALA A 96 -25.23 10.98 7.42
N GLU A 97 -26.31 10.41 6.89
CA GLU A 97 -26.58 8.99 7.01
C GLU A 97 -25.61 8.19 6.15
N ASP A 98 -24.80 7.32 6.78
CA ASP A 98 -23.94 6.38 6.07
C ASP A 98 -24.67 5.05 5.86
N THR A 99 -25.34 4.94 4.72
CA THR A 99 -26.09 3.73 4.32
C THR A 99 -25.19 2.59 3.83
N GLU A 100 -23.96 2.91 3.43
CA GLU A 100 -23.02 1.95 2.83
C GLU A 100 -22.01 1.39 3.86
N GLY A 101 -21.88 2.01 5.02
CA GLY A 101 -20.97 1.59 6.09
C GLY A 101 -19.48 1.70 5.70
N PHE A 102 -19.10 2.80 5.02
CA PHE A 102 -17.71 3.01 4.63
C PHE A 102 -16.79 3.12 5.86
N GLN A 103 -15.60 2.53 5.71
CA GLN A 103 -14.56 2.71 6.72
C GLN A 103 -14.06 4.17 6.71
N ASP A 104 -13.84 4.75 7.89
CA ASP A 104 -13.19 6.06 8.02
C ASP A 104 -11.74 6.00 7.50
N VAL A 105 -11.10 4.86 7.71
CA VAL A 105 -9.75 4.52 7.24
C VAL A 105 -9.76 3.09 6.74
N ASP A 106 -9.17 2.87 5.59
CA ASP A 106 -8.87 1.55 5.07
C ASP A 106 -7.50 1.61 4.36
N LEU A 107 -6.46 1.17 5.07
CA LEU A 107 -5.07 1.22 4.63
C LEU A 107 -4.42 -0.15 4.77
N MET A 108 -3.55 -0.45 3.82
CA MET A 108 -2.75 -1.67 3.79
C MET A 108 -1.26 -1.30 3.73
N LEU A 109 -0.45 -1.95 4.54
CA LEU A 109 1.00 -1.77 4.53
C LEU A 109 1.64 -2.74 3.54
N PHE A 110 2.35 -2.19 2.57
CA PHE A 110 3.13 -2.97 1.60
C PHE A 110 4.62 -2.78 1.86
N ASP A 111 5.30 -3.87 2.13
CA ASP A 111 6.75 -3.95 2.33
C ASP A 111 7.50 -4.37 1.06
N LYS A 112 6.76 -4.73 0.02
CA LYS A 112 7.26 -5.07 -1.32
C LYS A 112 6.51 -4.30 -2.40
N VAL A 113 7.27 -3.82 -3.39
CA VAL A 113 6.75 -2.98 -4.47
C VAL A 113 7.39 -3.37 -5.80
N ILE A 114 6.58 -3.41 -6.84
CA ILE A 114 7.01 -3.49 -8.22
C ILE A 114 6.82 -2.09 -8.82
N ALA A 115 7.89 -1.45 -9.23
CA ALA A 115 7.84 -0.15 -9.88
C ALA A 115 8.26 -0.26 -11.34
N PHE A 116 7.38 0.20 -12.23
CA PHE A 116 7.71 0.37 -13.65
C PHE A 116 8.21 1.80 -13.87
N ASP A 117 9.46 1.95 -14.24
CA ASP A 117 10.01 3.22 -14.74
C ASP A 117 9.70 3.34 -16.24
N ASN A 118 8.59 3.97 -16.57
CA ASN A 118 8.11 4.12 -17.94
C ASN A 118 9.08 4.96 -18.78
N TYR A 119 9.83 5.86 -18.17
CA TYR A 119 10.83 6.67 -18.86
C TYR A 119 12.09 5.88 -19.24
N ARG A 120 12.60 5.07 -18.29
CA ARG A 120 13.81 4.26 -18.51
C ARG A 120 13.52 2.86 -19.05
N GLN A 121 12.24 2.49 -19.20
CA GLN A 121 11.78 1.16 -19.62
C GLN A 121 12.37 0.05 -18.73
N LYS A 122 12.29 0.22 -17.42
CA LYS A 122 12.84 -0.70 -16.42
C LYS A 122 11.78 -1.10 -15.40
N ILE A 123 11.87 -2.33 -14.94
CA ILE A 123 11.14 -2.82 -13.78
C ILE A 123 12.10 -2.83 -12.59
N ILE A 124 11.70 -2.21 -11.50
CA ILE A 124 12.46 -2.14 -10.26
C ILE A 124 11.66 -2.90 -9.21
N LEU A 125 12.28 -3.90 -8.61
CA LEU A 125 11.70 -4.68 -7.53
C LEU A 125 12.30 -4.22 -6.21
N VAL A 126 11.45 -3.92 -5.25
CA VAL A 126 11.84 -3.46 -3.92
C VAL A 126 11.21 -4.40 -2.89
N VAL A 127 12.01 -4.85 -1.94
CA VAL A 127 11.57 -5.58 -0.75
C VAL A 127 12.22 -4.93 0.47
N ASN A 128 11.40 -4.47 1.40
CA ASN A 128 11.84 -3.92 2.67
C ASN A 128 11.98 -5.05 3.70
N ALA A 129 13.11 -5.10 4.39
CA ALA A 129 13.40 -6.12 5.39
C ALA A 129 13.66 -5.48 6.75
N LYS A 130 13.19 -6.13 7.83
CA LYS A 130 13.49 -5.72 9.19
C LYS A 130 14.96 -5.98 9.52
N THR A 131 15.56 -5.12 10.32
CA THR A 131 16.98 -5.19 10.67
C THR A 131 17.27 -5.97 11.95
N ASP A 132 16.22 -6.45 12.64
CA ASP A 132 16.33 -7.12 13.94
C ASP A 132 17.10 -8.46 13.87
N ALA A 133 16.96 -9.19 12.73
CA ALA A 133 17.65 -10.43 12.43
C ALA A 133 18.25 -10.35 11.02
N LEU A 134 19.27 -9.52 10.88
CA LEU A 134 19.75 -8.99 9.60
C LEU A 134 19.99 -10.08 8.55
N GLU A 135 20.74 -11.13 8.88
CA GLU A 135 21.07 -12.21 7.94
C GLU A 135 19.84 -13.00 7.50
N CYS A 136 18.95 -13.34 8.44
CA CYS A 136 17.71 -14.07 8.16
C CYS A 136 16.76 -13.21 7.32
N SER A 137 16.61 -11.93 7.68
CA SER A 137 15.76 -10.99 6.97
C SER A 137 16.27 -10.70 5.56
N TYR A 138 17.60 -10.58 5.39
CA TYR A 138 18.20 -10.41 4.09
C TYR A 138 17.96 -11.62 3.18
N ASN A 139 18.19 -12.85 3.68
CA ASN A 139 17.97 -14.07 2.90
C ASN A 139 16.50 -14.20 2.46
N LYS A 140 15.55 -13.93 3.35
CA LYS A 140 14.12 -13.92 3.00
C LYS A 140 13.79 -12.86 1.95
N ALA A 141 14.34 -11.66 2.07
CA ALA A 141 14.14 -10.59 1.09
C ALA A 141 14.71 -10.98 -0.28
N MET A 142 15.85 -11.65 -0.32
CA MET A 142 16.45 -12.16 -1.57
C MET A 142 15.61 -13.26 -2.22
N GLU A 143 15.00 -14.15 -1.43
CA GLU A 143 14.06 -15.16 -1.92
C GLU A 143 12.81 -14.51 -2.49
N GLU A 144 12.25 -13.51 -1.79
CA GLU A 144 11.08 -12.78 -2.26
C GLU A 144 11.37 -12.03 -3.57
N LEU A 145 12.52 -11.36 -3.68
CA LEU A 145 12.93 -10.71 -4.95
C LEU A 145 13.04 -11.71 -6.11
N LYS A 146 13.57 -12.90 -5.87
CA LYS A 146 13.61 -13.97 -6.89
C LYS A 146 12.21 -14.42 -7.28
N TYR A 147 11.34 -14.62 -6.30
CA TYR A 147 9.94 -15.00 -6.53
C TYR A 147 9.20 -13.92 -7.34
N MET A 148 9.34 -12.64 -6.99
CA MET A 148 8.75 -11.53 -7.74
C MET A 148 9.24 -11.51 -9.19
N ALA A 149 10.54 -11.72 -9.41
CA ALA A 149 11.11 -11.77 -10.74
C ALA A 149 10.60 -12.95 -11.56
N ASP A 150 10.43 -14.10 -10.94
CA ASP A 150 9.86 -15.29 -11.59
C ASP A 150 8.38 -15.09 -11.92
N LEU A 151 7.61 -14.52 -11.01
CA LEU A 151 6.20 -14.19 -11.22
C LEU A 151 6.01 -13.29 -12.46
N ILE A 152 6.86 -12.29 -12.62
CA ILE A 152 6.80 -11.38 -13.79
C ILE A 152 7.18 -12.10 -15.08
N ARG A 153 8.18 -12.99 -15.06
CA ARG A 153 8.67 -13.68 -16.25
C ARG A 153 7.78 -14.84 -16.68
N ASN A 154 7.29 -15.61 -15.72
CA ASN A 154 6.68 -16.92 -15.95
C ASN A 154 5.23 -17.00 -15.41
N GLY A 155 4.69 -15.92 -14.86
CA GLY A 155 3.32 -15.87 -14.34
C GLY A 155 2.29 -16.16 -15.44
N ARG A 156 1.16 -16.75 -15.05
CA ARG A 156 0.07 -17.02 -16.00
C ARG A 156 -0.58 -15.71 -16.43
N LYS A 157 -0.74 -15.55 -17.72
CA LYS A 157 -1.58 -14.48 -18.28
C LYS A 157 -3.05 -14.85 -18.05
N ALA A 158 -3.81 -13.94 -17.45
CA ALA A 158 -5.25 -14.08 -17.44
C ALA A 158 -5.79 -13.85 -18.85
N ASP A 159 -6.71 -14.72 -19.30
CA ASP A 159 -7.50 -14.43 -20.50
C ASP A 159 -8.51 -13.34 -20.15
N ILE A 160 -8.10 -12.10 -20.29
CA ILE A 160 -8.98 -10.94 -20.09
C ILE A 160 -9.71 -10.74 -21.42
N PRO A 161 -11.04 -10.94 -21.49
CA PRO A 161 -11.79 -10.56 -22.67
C PRO A 161 -11.67 -9.05 -22.86
N VAL A 162 -10.98 -8.63 -23.91
CA VAL A 162 -10.84 -7.22 -24.26
C VAL A 162 -12.17 -6.77 -24.87
N SER A 163 -12.97 -6.04 -24.10
CA SER A 163 -14.15 -5.36 -24.63
C SER A 163 -13.72 -3.98 -25.12
N TYR A 164 -13.73 -3.81 -26.44
CA TYR A 164 -13.61 -2.48 -27.04
C TYR A 164 -15.00 -1.85 -27.07
N THR A 165 -15.30 -0.96 -26.15
CA THR A 165 -16.42 -0.03 -26.29
C THR A 165 -15.93 1.13 -27.15
N HIS A 166 -16.27 1.13 -28.43
CA HIS A 166 -16.20 2.34 -29.22
C HIS A 166 -17.35 3.25 -28.78
N LEU A 167 -17.02 4.39 -28.18
CA LEU A 167 -17.89 5.54 -28.06
C LEU A 167 -17.73 6.43 -29.29
#